data_986f45085cc22fad654cdfb79d4807bb
#
_entry.id   986f45085cc22fad654cdfb79d4807bb
#
_cell.length_a   1.000
_cell.length_b   1.000
_cell.length_c   1.000
_cell.angle_alpha   90.00
_cell.angle_beta   90.00
_cell.angle_gamma   90.00
#
_symmetry.space_group_name_H-M   'P 1'
#
loop_
_entity.id
_entity.type
_entity.pdbx_description
1 polymer ?
#
loop_
_entity_poly.entity_id
_entity_poly.type
_entity_poly.pdbx_seq_one_letter_code
_entity_poly.pdbx_strand_id
1 'polypeptide(L)'
;LQESEAYPTPIFSPSTKAEQGLHDENITFDQMCDIIGMELATKLRDISLALYTAGRDTLRERGIILADTKYEFGQGSDGRIILIDEVMTPDSSRFWPESQYRVGGGQPSLDKQPVRDYLEDMVGRGEWDKTPPAPELSAEVIRSHQIFIINPIIPLLGGPVSASGAGVRTCLLY
;
A
#
# COMPACT_ATOMS: atom_id res chain seq x y z
N LEU A 1 3.98 -1.73 21.75
CA LEU A 1 4.29 -0.68 20.76
C LEU A 1 3.31 0.46 20.90
N GLN A 2 3.78 1.68 20.71
CA GLN A 2 2.93 2.87 20.64
C GLN A 2 2.42 3.05 19.21
N GLU A 3 1.43 3.93 19.02
CA GLU A 3 0.98 4.30 17.68
C GLU A 3 2.14 4.84 16.84
N SER A 4 2.24 4.43 15.59
CA SER A 4 3.31 4.80 14.64
C SER A 4 4.73 4.40 15.07
N GLU A 5 4.90 3.60 16.10
CA GLU A 5 6.21 3.07 16.47
C GLU A 5 6.66 2.01 15.46
N ALA A 6 7.93 2.09 15.03
CA ALA A 6 8.48 1.11 14.10
C ALA A 6 8.56 -0.30 14.69
N TYR A 7 8.16 -1.29 13.92
CA TYR A 7 8.42 -2.68 14.28
C TYR A 7 9.92 -2.99 14.17
N PRO A 8 10.47 -3.86 15.03
CA PRO A 8 11.87 -4.26 14.95
C PRO A 8 12.23 -4.89 13.60
N THR A 9 11.27 -5.56 12.98
CA THR A 9 11.38 -6.16 11.65
C THR A 9 10.08 -5.95 10.90
N PRO A 10 10.11 -5.83 9.55
CA PRO A 10 8.89 -5.73 8.76
C PRO A 10 7.95 -6.91 8.99
N ILE A 11 6.66 -6.62 9.09
CA ILE A 11 5.61 -7.63 9.27
C ILE A 11 4.99 -7.96 7.92
N PHE A 12 4.92 -9.24 7.59
CA PHE A 12 4.17 -9.75 6.45
C PHE A 12 2.73 -10.07 6.88
N SER A 13 1.75 -9.40 6.26
CA SER A 13 0.32 -9.60 6.51
C SER A 13 -0.39 -9.92 5.21
N PRO A 14 -0.68 -11.21 4.92
CA PRO A 14 -1.42 -11.59 3.73
C PRO A 14 -2.91 -11.29 3.87
N SER A 15 -3.58 -11.09 2.75
CA SER A 15 -5.03 -11.02 2.64
C SER A 15 -5.54 -11.80 1.44
N THR A 16 -6.76 -12.28 1.51
CA THR A 16 -7.46 -12.82 0.34
C THR A 16 -7.89 -11.68 -0.58
N LYS A 17 -7.95 -11.95 -1.88
CA LYS A 17 -8.58 -11.03 -2.83
C LYS A 17 -10.08 -11.32 -2.85
N ALA A 18 -10.87 -10.38 -2.36
CA ALA A 18 -12.32 -10.52 -2.35
C ALA A 18 -12.90 -10.48 -3.77
N GLU A 19 -14.06 -11.11 -3.96
CA GLU A 19 -14.88 -10.90 -5.16
C GLU A 19 -15.38 -9.45 -5.22
N GLN A 20 -15.73 -9.02 -6.42
CA GLN A 20 -16.16 -7.64 -6.67
C GLN A 20 -17.35 -7.26 -5.76
N GLY A 21 -17.16 -6.24 -4.93
CA GLY A 21 -18.16 -5.75 -3.97
C GLY A 21 -17.98 -6.25 -2.53
N LEU A 22 -17.01 -7.12 -2.26
CA LEU A 22 -16.63 -7.55 -0.91
C LEU A 22 -15.28 -6.92 -0.52
N HIS A 23 -14.99 -6.89 0.78
CA HIS A 23 -13.71 -6.41 1.30
C HIS A 23 -12.69 -7.55 1.40
N ASP A 24 -11.41 -7.21 1.13
CA ASP A 24 -10.30 -8.13 1.36
C ASP A 24 -10.22 -8.50 2.85
N GLU A 25 -10.03 -9.77 3.16
CA GLU A 25 -9.91 -10.27 4.52
C GLU A 25 -8.45 -10.58 4.85
N ASN A 26 -7.94 -10.01 5.94
CA ASN A 26 -6.64 -10.38 6.46
C ASN A 26 -6.65 -11.83 6.95
N ILE A 27 -5.63 -12.58 6.55
CA ILE A 27 -5.46 -13.98 6.95
C ILE A 27 -4.09 -14.18 7.60
N THR A 28 -3.94 -15.27 8.33
CA THR A 28 -2.63 -15.65 8.87
C THR A 28 -1.76 -16.28 7.77
N PHE A 29 -0.45 -16.35 8.02
CA PHE A 29 0.46 -17.04 7.11
C PHE A 29 0.11 -18.53 6.95
N ASP A 30 -0.34 -19.19 8.02
CA ASP A 30 -0.76 -20.58 7.99
C ASP A 30 -2.01 -20.77 7.12
N GLN A 31 -3.00 -19.89 7.25
CA GLN A 31 -4.17 -19.88 6.37
C GLN A 31 -3.81 -19.64 4.90
N MET A 32 -2.83 -18.76 4.63
CA MET A 32 -2.30 -18.58 3.29
C MET A 32 -1.66 -19.86 2.77
N CYS A 33 -0.89 -20.57 3.61
CA CYS A 33 -0.31 -21.87 3.25
C CYS A 33 -1.37 -22.93 2.94
N ASP A 34 -2.47 -22.94 3.67
CA ASP A 34 -3.59 -23.86 3.42
C ASP A 34 -4.27 -23.58 2.07
N ILE A 35 -4.33 -22.31 1.65
CA ILE A 35 -4.98 -21.89 0.39
C ILE A 35 -4.10 -22.14 -0.83
N ILE A 36 -2.81 -21.75 -0.78
CA ILE A 36 -1.93 -21.74 -1.97
C ILE A 36 -0.73 -22.69 -1.87
N GLY A 37 -0.59 -23.41 -0.76
CA GLY A 37 0.55 -24.28 -0.47
C GLY A 37 1.74 -23.56 0.16
N MET A 38 2.45 -24.26 1.02
CA MET A 38 3.60 -23.75 1.80
C MET A 38 4.72 -23.16 0.92
N GLU A 39 5.05 -23.84 -0.17
CA GLU A 39 6.14 -23.42 -1.06
C GLU A 39 5.85 -22.05 -1.69
N LEU A 40 4.66 -21.89 -2.28
CA LEU A 40 4.26 -20.63 -2.91
C LEU A 40 4.09 -19.52 -1.87
N ALA A 41 3.45 -19.81 -0.74
CA ALA A 41 3.26 -18.85 0.35
C ALA A 41 4.61 -18.31 0.88
N THR A 42 5.58 -19.20 1.12
CA THR A 42 6.92 -18.82 1.54
C THR A 42 7.62 -17.94 0.51
N LYS A 43 7.54 -18.30 -0.77
CA LYS A 43 8.15 -17.54 -1.85
C LYS A 43 7.53 -16.14 -1.99
N LEU A 44 6.22 -16.01 -1.89
CA LEU A 44 5.54 -14.71 -1.93
C LEU A 44 5.90 -13.84 -0.73
N ARG A 45 5.96 -14.40 0.46
CA ARG A 45 6.42 -13.69 1.67
C ARG A 45 7.84 -13.15 1.48
N ASP A 46 8.76 -13.99 1.04
CA ASP A 46 10.18 -13.65 0.94
C ASP A 46 10.41 -12.59 -0.15
N ILE A 47 9.71 -12.68 -1.29
CA ILE A 47 9.73 -11.65 -2.35
C ILE A 47 9.16 -10.34 -1.82
N SER A 48 8.02 -10.36 -1.11
CA SER A 48 7.39 -9.17 -0.57
C SER A 48 8.31 -8.45 0.42
N LEU A 49 8.93 -9.19 1.34
CA LEU A 49 9.87 -8.63 2.32
C LEU A 49 11.12 -8.04 1.65
N ALA A 50 11.63 -8.70 0.61
CA ALA A 50 12.78 -8.19 -0.15
C ALA A 50 12.45 -6.88 -0.89
N LEU A 51 11.30 -6.83 -1.57
CA LEU A 51 10.82 -5.62 -2.26
C LEU A 51 10.60 -4.46 -1.28
N TYR A 52 9.92 -4.74 -0.16
CA TYR A 52 9.68 -3.73 0.88
C TYR A 52 11.00 -3.18 1.43
N THR A 53 11.94 -4.06 1.78
CA THR A 53 13.23 -3.66 2.34
C THR A 53 14.00 -2.78 1.37
N ALA A 54 14.08 -3.15 0.10
CA ALA A 54 14.76 -2.36 -0.93
C ALA A 54 14.09 -0.98 -1.12
N GLY A 55 12.75 -0.94 -1.17
CA GLY A 55 12.01 0.31 -1.29
C GLY A 55 12.15 1.21 -0.07
N ARG A 56 12.01 0.64 1.14
CA ARG A 56 12.19 1.34 2.41
C ARG A 56 13.56 2.00 2.49
N ASP A 57 14.62 1.25 2.19
CA ASP A 57 15.99 1.74 2.31
C ASP A 57 16.26 2.85 1.28
N THR A 58 15.80 2.68 0.04
CA THR A 58 15.90 3.72 -1.01
C THR A 58 15.15 5.01 -0.65
N LEU A 59 13.97 4.89 -0.06
CA LEU A 59 13.15 6.05 0.33
C LEU A 59 13.74 6.75 1.55
N ARG A 60 14.31 6.00 2.49
CA ARG A 60 14.93 6.54 3.70
C ARG A 60 16.13 7.43 3.37
N GLU A 61 16.93 7.09 2.37
CA GLU A 61 18.01 7.95 1.87
C GLU A 61 17.52 9.32 1.38
N ARG A 62 16.21 9.44 1.11
CA ARG A 62 15.54 10.66 0.66
C ARG A 62 14.71 11.33 1.74
N GLY A 63 14.83 10.88 3.01
CA GLY A 63 14.08 11.40 4.14
C GLY A 63 12.59 11.02 4.12
N ILE A 64 12.24 9.89 3.50
CA ILE A 64 10.88 9.36 3.43
C ILE A 64 10.81 8.01 4.13
N ILE A 65 9.87 7.86 5.03
CA ILE A 65 9.54 6.58 5.67
C ILE A 65 8.45 5.90 4.85
N LEU A 66 8.71 4.67 4.40
CA LEU A 66 7.69 3.78 3.87
C LEU A 66 7.02 3.05 5.05
N ALA A 67 5.84 3.51 5.44
CA ALA A 67 5.14 2.95 6.60
C ALA A 67 4.54 1.58 6.30
N ASP A 68 3.87 1.45 5.18
CA ASP A 68 3.36 0.18 4.65
C ASP A 68 3.21 0.24 3.14
N THR A 69 3.09 -0.93 2.55
CA THR A 69 2.81 -1.07 1.13
C THR A 69 2.03 -2.36 0.88
N LYS A 70 1.24 -2.35 -0.19
CA LYS A 70 0.50 -3.51 -0.65
C LYS A 70 1.06 -3.98 -1.98
N TYR A 71 1.26 -5.30 -2.10
CA TYR A 71 1.62 -5.95 -3.36
C TYR A 71 0.55 -6.93 -3.79
N GLU A 72 0.36 -7.06 -5.08
CA GLU A 72 -0.44 -8.11 -5.68
C GLU A 72 0.43 -8.97 -6.59
N PHE A 73 0.26 -10.28 -6.49
CA PHE A 73 0.98 -11.24 -7.31
C PHE A 73 0.00 -12.11 -8.08
N GLY A 74 0.38 -12.42 -9.30
CA GLY A 74 -0.29 -13.40 -10.14
C GLY A 74 0.68 -14.52 -10.52
N GLN A 75 0.13 -15.65 -10.95
CA GLN A 75 0.91 -16.73 -11.52
C GLN A 75 0.64 -16.84 -13.02
N GLY A 76 1.68 -16.78 -13.82
CA GLY A 76 1.60 -17.01 -15.26
C GLY A 76 1.26 -18.48 -15.60
N SER A 77 0.84 -18.73 -16.82
CA SER A 77 0.58 -20.09 -17.31
C SER A 77 1.82 -20.99 -17.31
N ASP A 78 3.00 -20.41 -17.28
CA ASP A 78 4.30 -21.09 -17.16
C ASP A 78 4.75 -21.29 -15.70
N GLY A 79 3.89 -20.97 -14.73
CA GLY A 79 4.16 -21.10 -13.30
C GLY A 79 5.02 -19.98 -12.70
N ARG A 80 5.46 -19.00 -13.50
CA ARG A 80 6.22 -17.85 -12.96
C ARG A 80 5.34 -16.93 -12.13
N ILE A 81 5.89 -16.43 -11.01
CA ILE A 81 5.27 -15.40 -10.21
C ILE A 81 5.51 -14.06 -10.89
N ILE A 82 4.46 -13.28 -11.02
CA ILE A 82 4.45 -11.96 -11.64
C ILE A 82 3.92 -10.98 -10.59
N LEU A 83 4.67 -9.91 -10.35
CA LEU A 83 4.17 -8.78 -9.57
C LEU A 83 3.20 -8.02 -10.47
N ILE A 84 1.96 -7.90 -10.01
CA ILE A 84 0.88 -7.24 -10.73
C ILE A 84 0.39 -6.06 -9.92
N ASP A 85 -0.41 -5.19 -10.57
CA ASP A 85 -0.88 -3.96 -9.97
C ASP A 85 0.25 -2.95 -9.67
N GLU A 86 -0.08 -1.89 -8.97
CA GLU A 86 0.86 -0.81 -8.63
C GLU A 86 1.83 -1.20 -7.51
N VAL A 87 3.03 -0.65 -7.58
CA VAL A 87 4.11 -0.95 -6.63
C VAL A 87 4.65 0.33 -6.02
N MET A 88 4.51 0.47 -4.71
CA MET A 88 5.03 1.60 -3.93
C MET A 88 4.58 2.97 -4.46
N THR A 89 3.33 3.06 -4.90
CA THR A 89 2.71 4.33 -5.29
C THR A 89 1.99 4.95 -4.09
N PRO A 90 1.66 6.25 -4.14
CA PRO A 90 0.84 6.87 -3.11
C PRO A 90 -0.57 6.27 -2.96
N ASP A 91 -1.01 5.44 -3.90
CA ASP A 91 -2.27 4.72 -3.82
C ASP A 91 -2.17 3.38 -3.07
N SER A 92 -1.07 2.66 -3.27
CA SER A 92 -0.80 1.36 -2.64
C SER A 92 -0.01 1.43 -1.34
N SER A 93 0.54 2.59 -0.98
CA SER A 93 1.51 2.74 0.11
C SER A 93 1.30 4.00 0.92
N ARG A 94 1.72 3.98 2.20
CA ARG A 94 1.79 5.16 3.05
C ARG A 94 3.24 5.62 3.19
N PHE A 95 3.45 6.91 2.91
CA PHE A 95 4.75 7.56 3.01
C PHE A 95 4.67 8.68 4.03
N TRP A 96 5.64 8.72 4.94
CA TRP A 96 5.74 9.77 5.95
C TRP A 96 7.04 10.56 5.77
N PRO A 97 7.02 11.90 5.88
CA PRO A 97 8.25 12.68 5.91
C PRO A 97 9.02 12.39 7.20
N GLU A 98 10.25 11.87 7.08
CA GLU A 98 11.08 11.51 8.25
C GLU A 98 11.31 12.70 9.19
N SER A 99 11.43 13.92 8.62
CA SER A 99 11.62 15.15 9.40
C SER A 99 10.44 15.51 10.31
N GLN A 100 9.27 14.94 10.08
CA GLN A 100 8.05 15.20 10.85
C GLN A 100 7.56 13.97 11.63
N TYR A 101 8.28 12.85 11.51
CA TYR A 101 7.91 11.60 12.16
C TYR A 101 7.97 11.70 13.68
N ARG A 102 6.93 11.20 14.37
CA ARG A 102 6.82 11.16 15.83
C ARG A 102 6.10 9.91 16.28
N VAL A 103 6.70 9.17 17.19
CA VAL A 103 6.05 8.04 17.86
C VAL A 103 4.94 8.53 18.78
N GLY A 104 3.85 7.79 18.88
CA GLY A 104 2.74 8.03 19.82
C GLY A 104 1.59 8.86 19.24
N GLY A 105 1.45 8.94 17.93
CA GLY A 105 0.34 9.64 17.29
C GLY A 105 0.29 9.50 15.77
N GLY A 106 -0.75 10.04 15.17
CA GLY A 106 -0.93 10.06 13.71
C GLY A 106 0.21 10.82 13.01
N GLN A 107 0.56 10.37 11.81
CA GLN A 107 1.65 10.93 11.01
C GLN A 107 1.14 11.79 9.86
N PRO A 108 1.83 12.90 9.52
CA PRO A 108 1.61 13.55 8.23
C PRO A 108 1.88 12.53 7.12
N SER A 109 0.92 12.32 6.24
CA SER A 109 1.04 11.33 5.17
C SER A 109 1.17 11.98 3.81
N LEU A 110 2.00 11.38 2.97
CA LEU A 110 2.32 11.82 1.62
C LEU A 110 1.57 11.01 0.56
N ASP A 111 0.51 10.33 0.98
CA ASP A 111 -0.37 9.51 0.14
C ASP A 111 -1.73 10.20 -0.06
N LYS A 112 -2.78 9.42 -0.30
CA LYS A 112 -4.16 9.89 -0.45
C LYS A 112 -4.84 10.31 0.88
N GLN A 113 -4.14 10.24 2.03
CA GLN A 113 -4.73 10.58 3.33
C GLN A 113 -5.25 12.03 3.39
N PRO A 114 -4.56 13.05 2.88
CA PRO A 114 -5.10 14.41 2.87
C PRO A 114 -6.42 14.55 2.12
N VAL A 115 -6.61 13.78 1.05
CA VAL A 115 -7.89 13.75 0.31
C VAL A 115 -8.96 13.05 1.13
N ARG A 116 -8.62 11.95 1.79
CA ARG A 116 -9.56 11.22 2.67
C ARG A 116 -9.99 12.09 3.83
N ASP A 117 -9.06 12.75 4.51
CA ASP A 117 -9.35 13.61 5.64
C ASP A 117 -10.28 14.78 5.24
N TYR A 118 -10.05 15.37 4.07
CA TYR A 118 -10.92 16.41 3.52
C TYR A 118 -12.35 15.89 3.27
N LEU A 119 -12.47 14.70 2.65
CA LEU A 119 -13.78 14.12 2.37
C LEU A 119 -14.50 13.67 3.64
N GLU A 120 -13.79 13.11 4.62
CA GLU A 120 -14.37 12.77 5.93
C GLU A 120 -14.83 14.02 6.71
N ASP A 121 -14.10 15.12 6.64
CA ASP A 121 -14.51 16.38 7.22
C ASP A 121 -15.80 16.92 6.58
N MET A 122 -15.95 16.82 5.25
CA MET A 122 -17.20 17.16 4.57
C MET A 122 -18.38 16.28 5.00
N VAL A 123 -18.14 14.99 5.19
CA VAL A 123 -19.16 14.08 5.75
C VAL A 123 -19.52 14.48 7.18
N GLY A 124 -18.53 14.79 8.01
CA GLY A 124 -18.74 15.25 9.40
C GLY A 124 -19.55 16.54 9.50
N ARG A 125 -19.41 17.44 8.51
CA ARG A 125 -20.20 18.69 8.40
C ARG A 125 -21.57 18.50 7.74
N GLY A 126 -21.88 17.29 7.26
CA GLY A 126 -23.13 17.00 6.54
C GLY A 126 -23.19 17.59 5.12
N GLU A 127 -22.04 17.95 4.55
CA GLU A 127 -21.92 18.51 3.20
C GLU A 127 -21.85 17.40 2.12
N TRP A 128 -21.57 16.16 2.50
CA TRP A 128 -21.55 14.98 1.62
C TRP A 128 -21.91 13.71 2.41
N ASP A 129 -22.56 12.78 1.75
CA ASP A 129 -23.06 11.52 2.35
C ASP A 129 -22.39 10.26 1.81
N LYS A 130 -21.23 10.43 1.14
CA LYS A 130 -20.47 9.37 0.45
C LYS A 130 -21.14 8.82 -0.81
N THR A 131 -22.21 9.45 -1.28
CA THR A 131 -22.86 9.06 -2.55
C THR A 131 -22.36 9.93 -3.71
N PRO A 132 -22.33 9.40 -4.94
CA PRO A 132 -22.02 10.19 -6.13
C PRO A 132 -23.05 11.31 -6.39
N PRO A 133 -22.63 12.47 -6.94
CA PRO A 133 -21.25 12.80 -7.31
C PRO A 133 -20.37 13.14 -6.12
N ALA A 134 -19.08 12.83 -6.22
CA ALA A 134 -18.11 13.28 -5.23
C ALA A 134 -17.97 14.82 -5.25
N PRO A 135 -17.73 15.46 -4.08
CA PRO A 135 -17.52 16.91 -4.03
C PRO A 135 -16.21 17.30 -4.74
N GLU A 136 -16.16 18.55 -5.21
CA GLU A 136 -14.93 19.12 -5.76
C GLU A 136 -13.87 19.28 -4.67
N LEU A 137 -12.63 18.89 -4.99
CA LEU A 137 -11.51 19.09 -4.08
C LEU A 137 -11.07 20.55 -4.07
N SER A 138 -10.76 21.08 -2.89
CA SER A 138 -10.21 22.42 -2.79
C SER A 138 -8.85 22.55 -3.47
N ALA A 139 -8.51 23.75 -3.96
CA ALA A 139 -7.22 23.99 -4.59
C ALA A 139 -6.03 23.73 -3.63
N GLU A 140 -6.24 23.80 -2.32
CA GLU A 140 -5.23 23.47 -1.30
C GLU A 140 -4.99 21.98 -1.21
N VAL A 141 -6.05 21.17 -1.17
CA VAL A 141 -5.98 19.70 -1.18
C VAL A 141 -5.33 19.23 -2.47
N ILE A 142 -5.70 19.79 -3.61
CA ILE A 142 -5.07 19.45 -4.90
C ILE A 142 -3.57 19.75 -4.86
N ARG A 143 -3.16 20.92 -4.40
CA ARG A 143 -1.74 21.29 -4.32
C ARG A 143 -0.95 20.41 -3.35
N SER A 144 -1.50 20.10 -2.18
CA SER A 144 -0.84 19.21 -1.23
C SER A 144 -0.63 17.80 -1.79
N HIS A 145 -1.54 17.34 -2.64
CA HIS A 145 -1.45 16.03 -3.28
C HIS A 145 -0.51 16.00 -4.51
N GLN A 146 -0.45 17.09 -5.28
CA GLN A 146 0.39 17.19 -6.49
C GLN A 146 1.90 17.11 -6.21
N ILE A 147 2.36 17.50 -5.03
CA ILE A 147 3.79 17.50 -4.67
C ILE A 147 4.38 16.08 -4.71
N PHE A 148 3.58 15.04 -4.60
CA PHE A 148 4.02 13.65 -4.51
C PHE A 148 3.91 12.83 -5.80
N ILE A 149 3.04 13.20 -6.74
CA ILE A 149 2.88 12.50 -8.01
C ILE A 149 4.10 12.72 -8.94
N ILE A 150 4.92 13.73 -8.69
CA ILE A 150 6.01 14.17 -9.59
C ILE A 150 7.37 13.53 -9.21
N ASN A 151 7.48 12.72 -8.17
CA ASN A 151 8.78 12.20 -7.72
C ASN A 151 9.10 10.80 -8.28
N PRO A 152 10.34 10.59 -8.74
CA PRO A 152 10.75 9.54 -9.68
C PRO A 152 10.99 8.18 -9.02
N ILE A 153 9.96 7.49 -8.56
CA ILE A 153 10.08 6.07 -8.18
C ILE A 153 9.88 5.14 -9.40
N ILE A 154 9.36 5.68 -10.49
CA ILE A 154 8.95 4.94 -11.71
C ILE A 154 10.09 4.42 -12.62
N PRO A 155 11.36 4.81 -12.57
CA PRO A 155 12.34 4.31 -13.55
C PRO A 155 12.81 2.86 -13.35
N LEU A 156 12.38 2.14 -12.32
CA LEU A 156 12.98 0.83 -12.00
C LEU A 156 12.19 -0.41 -12.45
N LEU A 157 10.97 -0.26 -12.94
CA LEU A 157 10.16 -1.42 -13.33
C LEU A 157 9.57 -1.22 -14.74
N GLY A 158 10.17 -1.88 -15.70
CA GLY A 158 9.78 -1.82 -17.11
C GLY A 158 8.50 -2.59 -17.44
N GLY A 159 7.60 -1.95 -18.16
CA GLY A 159 6.66 -2.53 -19.10
C GLY A 159 5.31 -3.04 -18.55
N PRO A 160 4.24 -2.94 -19.36
CA PRO A 160 2.90 -3.36 -18.98
C PRO A 160 2.75 -4.89 -19.10
N VAL A 161 2.10 -5.50 -18.09
CA VAL A 161 1.73 -6.92 -18.10
C VAL A 161 0.23 -7.06 -17.90
N SER A 162 -0.44 -7.76 -18.81
CA SER A 162 -1.83 -8.17 -18.64
C SER A 162 -1.87 -9.53 -17.93
N ALA A 163 -2.58 -9.64 -16.83
CA ALA A 163 -2.77 -10.89 -16.10
C ALA A 163 -4.24 -11.17 -15.81
N SER A 164 -4.70 -12.36 -16.21
CA SER A 164 -5.94 -12.97 -15.73
C SER A 164 -5.56 -14.15 -14.83
N GLY A 165 -5.87 -14.08 -13.54
CA GLY A 165 -5.61 -15.19 -12.61
C GLY A 165 -5.95 -14.81 -11.16
N ALA A 166 -6.22 -15.81 -10.31
CA ALA A 166 -6.42 -15.61 -8.89
C ALA A 166 -5.17 -14.99 -8.25
N GLY A 167 -5.30 -13.81 -7.68
CA GLY A 167 -4.20 -13.07 -7.08
C GLY A 167 -4.21 -13.15 -5.56
N VAL A 168 -3.03 -13.20 -4.95
CA VAL A 168 -2.82 -13.01 -3.52
C VAL A 168 -2.30 -11.60 -3.30
N ARG A 169 -2.92 -10.89 -2.37
CA ARG A 169 -2.47 -9.56 -1.92
C ARG A 169 -1.64 -9.70 -0.66
N THR A 170 -0.63 -8.89 -0.53
CA THR A 170 0.17 -8.83 0.69
C THR A 170 0.33 -7.40 1.16
N CYS A 171 0.11 -7.16 2.46
CA CYS A 171 0.36 -5.87 3.09
C CYS A 171 1.62 -6.00 3.97
N LEU A 172 2.50 -5.03 3.91
CA LEU A 172 3.70 -4.95 4.74
C LEU A 172 3.65 -3.68 5.57
N LEU A 173 3.83 -3.84 6.88
CA LEU A 173 3.78 -2.76 7.86
C LEU A 173 5.18 -2.43 8.36
N TYR A 174 5.42 -1.12 8.52
CA TYR A 174 6.63 -0.57 9.15
C TYR A 174 6.60 -0.77 10.65
#